data_6f9cc30026abcba2760f8897df0c606e
#
_entry.id   6f9cc30026abcba2760f8897df0c606e
#
_cell.length_a   1.000
_cell.length_b   1.000
_cell.length_c   1.000
_cell.angle_alpha   90.00
_cell.angle_beta   90.00
_cell.angle_gamma   90.00
#
_symmetry.space_group_name_H-M   'P 1'
#
loop_
_entity.id
_entity.type
_entity.pdbx_description
1 polymer ?
#
loop_
_entity_poly.entity_id
_entity_poly.type
_entity_poly.pdbx_seq_one_letter_code
_entity_poly.pdbx_strand_id
1 'polypeptide(L)'
;MLKKIECIVQPFKLKEIKEGFREIAVDGMTITEVSGCGKQKGHLKKVRSNESINFLPKVKIEIVTEEERVEEIIDVIRMLAKTEQIGAGKIFVLPVEDVIRIRTKERGRSAIE
;
A
#
# COMPACT_ATOMS: atom_id res chain seq x y z
N MET A 1 -18.89 -4.66 5.22
CA MET A 1 -18.32 -3.34 5.41
C MET A 1 -17.08 -3.17 4.55
N LEU A 2 -16.92 -2.01 3.98
CA LEU A 2 -15.78 -1.77 3.09
C LEU A 2 -14.60 -1.21 3.86
N LYS A 3 -13.41 -1.62 3.44
CA LYS A 3 -12.16 -1.14 4.01
C LYS A 3 -11.23 -0.71 2.91
N LYS A 4 -10.37 0.23 3.21
CA LYS A 4 -9.29 0.63 2.33
C LYS A 4 -7.98 0.20 2.94
N ILE A 5 -7.19 -0.48 2.14
CA ILE A 5 -5.86 -0.89 2.55
C ILE A 5 -4.88 0.00 1.82
N GLU A 6 -4.04 0.68 2.58
CA GLU A 6 -2.95 1.47 2.02
C GLU A 6 -1.65 0.87 2.47
N CYS A 7 -0.73 0.68 1.56
CA CYS A 7 0.60 0.27 1.97
C CYS A 7 1.63 1.12 1.24
N ILE A 8 2.72 1.40 1.94
CA ILE A 8 3.82 2.17 1.38
C ILE A 8 5.01 1.25 1.40
N VAL A 9 5.50 0.90 0.24
CA VAL A 9 6.51 -0.14 0.07
C VAL A 9 7.66 0.36 -0.79
N GLN A 10 8.72 -0.42 -0.81
CA GLN A 10 9.86 -0.14 -1.67
C GLN A 10 9.44 -0.29 -3.13
N PRO A 11 9.89 0.61 -4.01
CA PRO A 11 9.46 0.56 -5.42
C PRO A 11 9.77 -0.76 -6.11
N PHE A 12 10.90 -1.38 -5.78
CA PHE A 12 11.29 -2.62 -6.45
C PHE A 12 10.42 -3.81 -6.08
N LYS A 13 9.55 -3.66 -5.08
CA LYS A 13 8.63 -4.72 -4.69
C LYS A 13 7.30 -4.65 -5.43
N LEU A 14 7.04 -3.56 -6.13
CA LEU A 14 5.75 -3.33 -6.75
C LEU A 14 5.32 -4.44 -7.70
N LYS A 15 6.24 -4.89 -8.55
CA LYS A 15 5.90 -5.91 -9.54
C LYS A 15 5.47 -7.21 -8.88
N GLU A 16 6.20 -7.65 -7.87
CA GLU A 16 5.87 -8.88 -7.16
C GLU A 16 4.53 -8.77 -6.46
N ILE A 17 4.26 -7.62 -5.85
CA ILE A 17 3.01 -7.41 -5.14
C ILE A 17 1.83 -7.43 -6.12
N LYS A 18 1.97 -6.78 -7.27
CA LYS A 18 0.92 -6.79 -8.28
C LYS A 18 0.62 -8.21 -8.76
N GLU A 19 1.66 -9.01 -8.95
CA GLU A 19 1.46 -10.39 -9.36
C GLU A 19 0.77 -11.20 -8.26
N GLY A 20 1.15 -10.99 -7.01
CA GLY A 20 0.51 -11.66 -5.89
C GLY A 20 -0.96 -11.29 -5.77
N PHE A 21 -1.30 -10.02 -6.00
CA PHE A 21 -2.70 -9.61 -5.98
C PHE A 21 -3.49 -10.25 -7.10
N ARG A 22 -2.89 -10.41 -8.26
CA ARG A 22 -3.57 -11.07 -9.37
C ARG A 22 -3.93 -12.51 -9.01
N GLU A 23 -3.06 -13.19 -8.29
CA GLU A 23 -3.31 -14.56 -7.90
C GLU A 23 -4.48 -14.72 -6.94
N ILE A 24 -4.80 -13.68 -6.18
CA ILE A 24 -5.96 -13.70 -5.30
C ILE A 24 -7.12 -12.87 -5.82
N ALA A 25 -7.09 -12.60 -7.13
CA ALA A 25 -8.17 -11.89 -7.83
C ALA A 25 -8.42 -10.47 -7.29
N VAL A 26 -7.35 -9.76 -6.98
CA VAL A 26 -7.41 -8.33 -6.67
C VAL A 26 -6.85 -7.59 -7.88
N ASP A 27 -7.73 -6.95 -8.63
CA ASP A 27 -7.35 -6.24 -9.85
C ASP A 27 -7.32 -4.73 -9.67
N GLY A 28 -8.26 -4.21 -8.91
CA GLY A 28 -8.39 -2.77 -8.74
C GLY A 28 -7.45 -2.24 -7.69
N MET A 29 -6.50 -1.43 -8.09
CA MET A 29 -5.59 -0.79 -7.15
C MET A 29 -5.16 0.54 -7.73
N THR A 30 -4.87 1.48 -6.84
CA THR A 30 -4.34 2.78 -7.22
C THR A 30 -2.91 2.85 -6.74
N ILE A 31 -2.01 3.28 -7.61
CA ILE A 31 -0.59 3.32 -7.31
C ILE A 31 -0.13 4.75 -7.44
N THR A 32 0.56 5.24 -6.41
CA THR A 32 1.10 6.59 -6.39
C THR A 32 2.56 6.55 -5.99
N GLU A 33 3.38 7.25 -6.74
CA GLU A 33 4.77 7.42 -6.35
C GLU A 33 4.83 8.50 -5.28
N VAL A 34 5.51 8.19 -4.19
CA VAL A 34 5.61 9.10 -3.05
C VAL A 34 7.05 9.14 -2.57
N SER A 35 7.35 10.13 -1.74
CA SER A 35 8.64 10.22 -1.11
C SER A 35 8.47 10.05 0.40
N GLY A 36 9.30 9.21 0.97
CA GLY A 36 9.26 8.97 2.39
C GLY A 36 10.55 9.41 3.06
N CYS A 37 10.44 9.83 4.30
CA CYS A 37 11.61 10.15 5.11
C CYS A 37 11.40 9.51 6.47
N GLY A 38 11.83 8.31 6.61
CA GLY A 38 11.71 7.59 7.84
C GLY A 38 13.04 7.02 8.26
N LYS A 39 12.98 6.18 9.25
CA LYS A 39 14.18 5.50 9.72
C LYS A 39 14.51 4.36 8.78
N GLN A 40 15.63 4.50 8.08
CA GLN A 40 16.15 3.42 7.27
C GLN A 40 17.55 3.12 7.70
N LYS A 41 17.88 1.84 7.68
CA LYS A 41 19.17 1.38 8.14
C LYS A 41 20.28 2.02 7.32
N GLY A 42 21.29 2.53 8.03
CA GLY A 42 22.43 3.13 7.38
C GLY A 42 22.20 4.54 6.89
N HIS A 43 20.98 4.94 6.81
CA HIS A 43 20.62 6.25 6.29
C HIS A 43 20.75 7.34 7.35
N LEU A 44 20.10 7.11 8.49
CA LEU A 44 20.08 8.12 9.55
C LEU A 44 21.44 8.41 10.15
N LYS A 45 22.32 7.47 10.09
CA LYS A 45 23.64 7.68 10.66
C LYS A 45 24.42 8.76 9.94
N LYS A 46 24.06 9.05 8.71
CA LYS A 46 24.77 10.02 7.88
C LYS A 46 24.06 11.34 7.78
N VAL A 47 22.87 11.44 8.33
CA VAL A 47 22.12 12.67 8.26
C VAL A 47 22.45 13.53 9.46
N ARG A 48 22.87 14.74 9.20
CA ARG A 48 23.13 15.73 10.22
C ARG A 48 21.89 16.56 10.46
N SER A 49 21.81 17.16 11.60
CA SER A 49 20.61 17.87 12.01
C SER A 49 20.13 18.93 11.03
N ASN A 50 21.04 19.59 10.38
CA ASN A 50 20.67 20.65 9.45
C ASN A 50 20.97 20.30 8.02
N GLU A 51 21.30 19.06 7.76
CA GLU A 51 21.52 18.64 6.39
C GLU A 51 20.23 18.24 5.76
N SER A 52 20.26 18.12 4.48
CA SER A 52 19.07 17.76 3.73
C SER A 52 18.40 16.53 4.30
N ILE A 53 17.12 16.64 4.48
CA ILE A 53 16.30 15.48 4.75
C ILE A 53 16.27 14.69 3.46
N ASN A 54 16.69 13.45 3.53
CA ASN A 54 16.70 12.63 2.35
C ASN A 54 15.33 12.01 2.15
N PHE A 55 14.69 12.40 1.07
CA PHE A 55 13.41 11.83 0.68
C PHE A 55 13.69 10.64 -0.21
N LEU A 56 13.26 9.48 0.24
CA LEU A 56 13.48 8.25 -0.50
C LEU A 56 12.24 7.89 -1.30
N PRO A 57 12.40 7.45 -2.53
CA PRO A 57 11.24 7.06 -3.32
C PRO A 57 10.55 5.85 -2.71
N LYS A 58 9.25 5.91 -2.67
CA LYS A 58 8.38 4.84 -2.19
C LYS A 58 7.19 4.75 -3.12
N VAL A 59 6.43 3.69 -2.98
CA VAL A 59 5.19 3.52 -3.73
C VAL A 59 4.06 3.30 -2.75
N LYS A 60 2.99 4.05 -2.94
CA LYS A 60 1.77 3.85 -2.16
C LYS A 60 0.79 3.07 -3.02
N ILE A 61 0.29 1.98 -2.47
CA ILE A 61 -0.73 1.16 -3.14
C ILE A 61 -1.99 1.25 -2.30
N GLU A 62 -3.12 1.55 -2.96
CA GLU A 62 -4.40 1.67 -2.30
C GLU A 62 -5.38 0.69 -2.92
N ILE A 63 -6.07 -0.05 -2.07
CA ILE A 63 -7.06 -1.04 -2.49
C ILE A 63 -8.29 -0.87 -1.61
N VAL A 64 -9.47 -0.84 -2.24
CA VAL A 64 -10.72 -0.88 -1.48
C VAL A 64 -11.29 -2.28 -1.63
N THR A 65 -11.65 -2.89 -0.52
CA THR A 65 -12.10 -4.27 -0.50
C THR A 65 -13.15 -4.47 0.57
N GLU A 66 -13.78 -5.63 0.53
CA GLU A 66 -14.68 -6.02 1.60
C GLU A 66 -13.86 -6.46 2.80
N GLU A 67 -14.43 -6.24 3.98
CA GLU A 67 -13.76 -6.54 5.23
C GLU A 67 -13.24 -7.98 5.29
N GLU A 68 -14.01 -8.90 4.73
CA GLU A 68 -13.67 -10.32 4.77
C GLU A 68 -12.38 -10.66 4.05
N ARG A 69 -11.95 -9.80 3.14
CA ARG A 69 -10.74 -10.05 2.36
C ARG A 69 -9.51 -9.35 2.91
N VAL A 70 -9.67 -8.55 3.94
CA VAL A 70 -8.57 -7.72 4.44
C VAL A 70 -7.36 -8.55 4.86
N GLU A 71 -7.58 -9.60 5.65
CA GLU A 71 -6.46 -10.39 6.15
C GLU A 71 -5.72 -11.12 5.04
N GLU A 72 -6.45 -11.61 4.06
CA GLU A 72 -5.85 -12.26 2.90
C GLU A 72 -4.92 -11.31 2.16
N ILE A 73 -5.37 -10.08 1.95
CA ILE A 73 -4.60 -9.08 1.23
C ILE A 73 -3.37 -8.66 2.05
N ILE A 74 -3.56 -8.47 3.35
CA ILE A 74 -2.45 -8.14 4.24
C ILE A 74 -1.36 -9.22 4.18
N ASP A 75 -1.78 -10.48 4.19
CA ASP A 75 -0.83 -11.59 4.17
C ASP A 75 0.01 -11.59 2.89
N VAL A 76 -0.62 -11.31 1.76
CA VAL A 76 0.10 -11.22 0.49
C VAL A 76 1.12 -10.08 0.51
N ILE A 77 0.69 -8.91 0.98
CA ILE A 77 1.60 -7.76 1.06
C ILE A 77 2.78 -8.08 1.96
N ARG A 78 2.52 -8.63 3.14
CA ARG A 78 3.58 -8.94 4.08
C ARG A 78 4.57 -9.95 3.52
N MET A 79 4.07 -10.98 2.88
CA MET A 79 4.92 -12.01 2.31
C MET A 79 5.86 -11.45 1.24
N LEU A 80 5.35 -10.58 0.39
CA LEU A 80 6.09 -10.11 -0.76
C LEU A 80 6.89 -8.82 -0.51
N ALA A 81 6.42 -7.96 0.39
CA ALA A 81 7.10 -6.70 0.68
C ALA A 81 8.12 -6.81 1.80
N LYS A 82 8.06 -7.88 2.56
CA LYS A 82 8.90 -8.03 3.74
C LYS A 82 10.37 -8.03 3.40
N THR A 83 11.13 -7.26 4.15
CA THR A 83 12.58 -7.31 4.14
C THR A 83 13.03 -7.40 5.58
N GLU A 84 14.26 -7.79 5.80
CA GLU A 84 14.78 -7.88 7.16
C GLU A 84 15.32 -6.54 7.64
N GLN A 85 15.25 -5.53 6.81
CA GLN A 85 15.74 -4.21 7.15
C GLN A 85 14.60 -3.27 7.47
N ILE A 86 14.93 -2.22 8.21
CA ILE A 86 14.00 -1.13 8.45
C ILE A 86 13.68 -0.49 7.11
N GLY A 87 12.42 -0.15 6.88
CA GLY A 87 12.02 0.48 5.63
C GLY A 87 11.21 -0.42 4.73
N ALA A 88 10.87 -1.62 5.19
CA ALA A 88 10.03 -2.52 4.42
C ALA A 88 8.65 -1.94 4.16
N GLY A 89 8.17 -1.07 5.05
CA GLY A 89 6.91 -0.39 4.86
C GLY A 89 5.90 -0.69 5.94
N LYS A 90 4.75 -0.07 5.78
CA LYS A 90 3.63 -0.26 6.72
C LYS A 90 2.35 -0.43 5.92
N ILE A 91 1.38 -1.03 6.57
CA ILE A 91 0.06 -1.24 6.01
C ILE A 91 -0.94 -0.54 6.91
N PHE A 92 -1.82 0.24 6.31
CA PHE A 92 -2.88 0.94 7.03
C PHE A 92 -4.21 0.38 6.57
N VAL A 93 -5.11 0.15 7.52
CA VAL A 93 -6.47 -0.31 7.21
C VAL A 93 -7.42 0.75 7.70
N LEU A 94 -8.23 1.27 6.79
CA LEU A 94 -9.14 2.37 7.09
C LEU A 94 -10.56 1.98 6.77
N PRO A 95 -11.52 2.45 7.55
CA PRO A 95 -12.92 2.25 7.20
C PRO A 95 -13.29 3.12 6.00
N VAL A 96 -14.14 2.59 5.14
CA VAL A 96 -14.68 3.33 4.00
C VAL A 96 -16.18 3.39 4.18
N GLU A 97 -16.71 4.60 4.29
CA GLU A 97 -18.14 4.77 4.49
C GLU A 97 -18.94 4.39 3.26
N ASP A 98 -18.45 4.75 2.10
CA ASP A 98 -19.16 4.48 0.85
C ASP A 98 -18.20 4.55 -0.31
N VAL A 99 -18.56 3.90 -1.40
CA VAL A 99 -17.87 3.98 -2.68
C VAL A 99 -18.92 4.20 -3.74
N ILE A 100 -18.70 5.13 -4.62
CA ILE A 100 -19.64 5.42 -5.71
C ILE A 100 -18.88 5.31 -7.01
N ARG A 101 -19.38 4.48 -7.92
CA ARG A 101 -18.80 4.38 -9.25
C ARG A 101 -19.28 5.57 -10.07
N ILE A 102 -18.36 6.34 -10.58
CA ILE A 102 -18.70 7.58 -11.27
C ILE A 102 -19.61 7.34 -12.45
N ARG A 103 -19.32 6.31 -13.25
CA ARG A 103 -20.06 6.06 -14.48
C ARG A 103 -21.51 5.62 -14.24
N THR A 104 -21.71 4.77 -13.24
CA THR A 104 -23.01 4.11 -13.05
C THR A 104 -23.78 4.55 -11.83
N LYS A 105 -23.14 5.26 -10.91
CA LYS A 105 -23.68 5.62 -9.60
C LYS A 105 -23.93 4.43 -8.67
N GLU A 106 -23.44 3.25 -9.06
CA GLU A 106 -23.51 2.11 -8.14
C GLU A 106 -22.74 2.42 -6.88
N ARG A 107 -23.23 1.88 -5.76
CA ARG A 107 -22.65 2.16 -4.46
C ARG A 107 -22.26 0.89 -3.75
N GLY A 108 -21.36 1.06 -2.79
CA GLY A 108 -20.96 -0.01 -1.91
C GLY A 108 -20.23 -1.11 -2.66
N ARG A 109 -20.56 -2.33 -2.31
CA ARG A 109 -19.92 -3.51 -2.87
C ARG A 109 -19.96 -3.53 -4.40
N SER A 110 -21.09 -3.16 -4.97
CA SER A 110 -21.22 -3.16 -6.43
C SER A 110 -20.27 -2.18 -7.09
N ALA A 111 -19.86 -1.15 -6.40
CA ALA A 111 -18.99 -0.13 -6.97
C ALA A 111 -17.54 -0.57 -7.06
N ILE A 112 -17.13 -1.58 -6.32
CA ILE A 112 -15.75 -2.04 -6.32
C ILE A 112 -15.53 -3.32 -7.13
N GLU A 113 -16.58 -3.90 -7.64
CA GLU A 113 -16.47 -5.11 -8.47
C GLU A 113 -16.07 -4.80 -9.91
#